data_f804a1f32dbe9ef16c35b46747bd6868
#
_entry.id   f804a1f32dbe9ef16c35b46747bd6868
#
_cell.length_a   1.000
_cell.length_b   1.000
_cell.length_c   1.000
_cell.angle_alpha   90.00
_cell.angle_beta   90.00
_cell.angle_gamma   90.00
#
_symmetry.space_group_name_H-M   'P 1'
#
loop_
_entity.id
_entity.type
_entity.pdbx_description
1 polymer ?
#
loop_
_entity_poly.entity_id
_entity_poly.type
_entity_poly.pdbx_seq_one_letter_code
_entity_poly.pdbx_strand_id
1 'polypeptide(L)'
;MPYPYKTYRDWFFDEEKLGRAIRIKKPIKCGDYNNIVDIGNNIPGKIPETEVRALARYLHSLPEKPTALVENPIDNRPDIPVIVNPFPNRERVLRGLGVKNKDEFCAKLSKISSNRIKPVVVPKSQASCKQVTIPENEIDLRRDIPRIWVEFNQCLWTGCNGTWITYDPDSKSHGIAKTRWGQFEWENANPATPSPEDRVKRYGFCTVSRKYRPFQGNAGRFFYDYYRAQNKPMPCVFVYGIPPDMHLTAALKTIQWPEMGDEYEILGGLRGEPVRLVESETIPGLMVPADAEWIIEGEMLPEDYVTPPFGEDLAIGLMIGDAHWPMFRVKTITHRKDPWWIDATFSSSGSLNGHEGVHIGLAITATEIDGIMYLRNCGFKIKDVASIGGFGMTVVQTEVDAEGKPIEDYGQRIFNTLRYGLRQQTGQGATVVVGPDINPYDPHDVIWAMAFRGNFMGQIDALVKTPFIVQHVVSMTPKPGMLKSGATVRTDPTEWEIEAIERMRKKLGG
;
A
#
# COMPACT_ATOMS: atom_id res chain seq x y z
N MET A 1 16.34 14.02 12.05
CA MET A 1 17.57 13.68 11.30
C MET A 1 17.35 14.11 9.85
N PRO A 2 18.37 14.52 9.11
CA PRO A 2 18.18 14.78 7.70
C PRO A 2 17.97 13.46 6.92
N TYR A 3 17.20 13.55 5.83
CA TYR A 3 17.12 12.48 4.82
C TYR A 3 18.54 12.20 4.24
N PRO A 4 18.88 10.94 3.89
CA PRO A 4 18.02 9.74 3.93
C PRO A 4 17.94 9.11 5.33
N TYR A 5 16.80 8.49 5.62
CA TYR A 5 16.59 7.70 6.83
C TYR A 5 17.13 6.28 6.64
N LYS A 6 17.93 5.80 7.58
CA LYS A 6 18.46 4.42 7.52
C LYS A 6 17.41 3.39 7.91
N THR A 7 16.58 3.73 8.89
CA THR A 7 15.54 2.86 9.44
C THR A 7 14.20 3.59 9.47
N TYR A 8 13.12 2.83 9.64
CA TYR A 8 11.82 3.42 9.94
C TYR A 8 11.83 4.19 11.27
N ARG A 9 12.60 3.70 12.26
CA ARG A 9 12.73 4.36 13.58
C ARG A 9 13.32 5.75 13.48
N ASP A 10 14.32 5.94 12.62
CA ASP A 10 14.93 7.26 12.41
C ASP A 10 13.90 8.26 11.92
N TRP A 11 13.06 7.83 10.97
CA TRP A 11 11.95 8.64 10.48
C TRP A 11 10.91 8.91 11.58
N PHE A 12 10.52 7.88 12.33
CA PHE A 12 9.58 8.04 13.43
C PHE A 12 10.07 9.04 14.49
N PHE A 13 11.32 8.93 14.92
CA PHE A 13 11.90 9.83 15.91
C PHE A 13 12.02 11.28 15.40
N ASP A 14 12.22 11.45 14.11
CA ASP A 14 12.24 12.76 13.50
C ASP A 14 10.83 13.39 13.45
N GLU A 15 9.82 12.58 13.14
CA GLU A 15 8.41 12.98 13.22
C GLU A 15 7.96 13.27 14.67
N GLU A 16 8.45 12.50 15.63
CA GLU A 16 8.19 12.70 17.07
C GLU A 16 8.72 14.06 17.55
N LYS A 17 9.91 14.45 17.13
CA LYS A 17 10.49 15.79 17.42
C LYS A 17 9.66 16.94 16.86
N LEU A 18 8.92 16.70 15.80
CA LEU A 18 8.03 17.68 15.17
C LEU A 18 6.61 17.67 15.75
N GLY A 19 6.34 16.84 16.75
CA GLY A 19 4.98 16.66 17.32
C GLY A 19 4.03 15.89 16.38
N ARG A 20 4.55 15.24 15.35
CA ARG A 20 3.78 14.49 14.34
C ARG A 20 3.77 12.97 14.57
N ALA A 21 4.51 12.49 15.55
CA ALA A 21 4.42 11.13 16.05
C ALA A 21 4.29 11.14 17.57
N ILE A 22 3.56 10.17 18.10
CA ILE A 22 3.25 10.06 19.54
C ILE A 22 3.47 8.64 20.05
N ARG A 23 3.66 8.50 21.35
CA ARG A 23 3.73 7.21 22.04
C ARG A 23 2.49 6.98 22.88
N ILE A 24 1.90 5.81 22.75
CA ILE A 24 0.73 5.39 23.50
C ILE A 24 1.15 4.30 24.46
N LYS A 25 1.18 4.63 25.76
CA LYS A 25 1.51 3.70 26.85
C LYS A 25 0.30 2.96 27.39
N LYS A 26 -0.91 3.50 27.15
CA LYS A 26 -2.15 2.84 27.53
C LYS A 26 -2.32 1.52 26.77
N PRO A 27 -2.86 0.48 27.42
CA PRO A 27 -3.07 -0.80 26.76
C PRO A 27 -4.07 -0.65 25.59
N ILE A 28 -3.72 -1.18 24.43
CA ILE A 28 -4.54 -1.17 23.21
C ILE A 28 -4.76 -2.61 22.76
N LYS A 29 -6.02 -3.01 22.62
CA LYS A 29 -6.39 -4.31 22.06
C LYS A 29 -6.05 -4.37 20.57
N CYS A 30 -5.24 -5.33 20.17
CA CYS A 30 -4.79 -5.49 18.78
C CYS A 30 -5.54 -6.60 18.02
N GLY A 31 -6.30 -7.43 18.74
CA GLY A 31 -7.13 -8.49 18.18
C GLY A 31 -7.28 -9.63 19.16
N ASP A 32 -8.33 -9.60 19.96
CA ASP A 32 -8.66 -10.67 20.90
C ASP A 32 -9.47 -11.77 20.20
N TYR A 33 -8.78 -12.82 19.79
CA TYR A 33 -9.38 -13.97 19.11
C TYR A 33 -10.26 -14.83 19.99
N ASN A 34 -10.22 -14.62 21.30
CA ASN A 34 -11.13 -15.28 22.24
C ASN A 34 -12.45 -14.53 22.41
N ASN A 35 -12.49 -13.28 21.97
CA ASN A 35 -13.66 -12.43 22.02
C ASN A 35 -14.03 -11.95 20.61
N ILE A 36 -14.91 -12.69 19.97
CA ILE A 36 -15.39 -12.41 18.61
C ILE A 36 -16.64 -11.55 18.71
N VAL A 37 -16.59 -10.37 18.11
CA VAL A 37 -17.70 -9.41 18.10
C VAL A 37 -18.38 -9.39 16.73
N ASP A 38 -19.69 -9.23 16.72
CA ASP A 38 -20.48 -8.99 15.51
C ASP A 38 -20.55 -7.46 15.33
N ILE A 39 -20.02 -6.99 14.20
CA ILE A 39 -20.01 -5.55 13.88
C ILE A 39 -21.27 -5.08 13.17
N GLY A 40 -22.25 -5.98 12.92
CA GLY A 40 -23.59 -5.66 12.42
C GLY A 40 -23.65 -5.03 11.03
N ASN A 41 -24.83 -5.10 10.43
CA ASN A 41 -25.31 -4.31 9.29
C ASN A 41 -24.39 -4.14 8.07
N ASN A 42 -24.44 -5.06 7.15
CA ASN A 42 -23.82 -5.02 5.82
C ASN A 42 -22.36 -5.44 5.70
N ILE A 43 -21.66 -5.73 6.76
CA ILE A 43 -20.33 -6.29 6.72
C ILE A 43 -20.45 -7.76 7.16
N PRO A 44 -20.29 -8.73 6.26
CA PRO A 44 -20.37 -10.12 6.66
C PRO A 44 -19.20 -10.47 7.56
N GLY A 45 -19.48 -10.82 8.80
CA GLY A 45 -18.51 -11.48 9.62
C GLY A 45 -18.43 -11.03 11.07
N LYS A 46 -17.97 -11.97 11.85
CA LYS A 46 -17.54 -11.78 13.22
C LYS A 46 -16.05 -11.47 13.18
N ILE A 47 -15.61 -10.45 13.86
CA ILE A 47 -14.19 -10.07 13.96
C ILE A 47 -13.69 -10.21 15.40
N PRO A 48 -12.41 -10.46 15.61
CA PRO A 48 -11.79 -10.32 16.92
C PRO A 48 -11.97 -8.91 17.47
N GLU A 49 -12.25 -8.80 18.75
CA GLU A 49 -12.33 -7.48 19.38
C GLU A 49 -11.00 -6.75 19.24
N THR A 50 -11.02 -5.56 18.66
CA THR A 50 -9.84 -4.74 18.40
C THR A 50 -10.12 -3.27 18.65
N GLU A 51 -9.10 -2.55 19.13
CA GLU A 51 -9.13 -1.10 19.27
C GLU A 51 -8.26 -0.39 18.22
N VAL A 52 -7.44 -1.14 17.49
CA VAL A 52 -6.46 -0.55 16.52
C VAL A 52 -7.15 0.23 15.43
N ARG A 53 -8.27 -0.27 14.91
CA ARG A 53 -9.03 0.43 13.88
C ARG A 53 -9.64 1.74 14.40
N ALA A 54 -10.24 1.70 15.58
CA ALA A 54 -10.79 2.90 16.23
C ALA A 54 -9.67 3.91 16.53
N LEU A 55 -8.52 3.43 16.97
CA LEU A 55 -7.34 4.26 17.21
C LEU A 55 -6.86 4.91 15.89
N ALA A 56 -6.72 4.15 14.82
CA ALA A 56 -6.30 4.70 13.53
C ALA A 56 -7.26 5.80 13.03
N ARG A 57 -8.56 5.58 13.12
CA ARG A 57 -9.58 6.57 12.75
C ARG A 57 -9.54 7.80 13.65
N TYR A 58 -9.38 7.62 14.95
CA TYR A 58 -9.23 8.73 15.89
C TYR A 58 -8.00 9.58 15.56
N LEU A 59 -6.84 8.96 15.42
CA LEU A 59 -5.61 9.66 15.04
C LEU A 59 -5.76 10.42 13.73
N HIS A 60 -6.45 9.81 12.77
CA HIS A 60 -6.68 10.41 11.46
C HIS A 60 -7.64 11.61 11.50
N SER A 61 -8.53 11.68 12.48
CA SER A 61 -9.44 12.81 12.69
C SER A 61 -8.74 14.03 13.34
N LEU A 62 -7.55 13.83 13.91
CA LEU A 62 -6.78 14.92 14.49
C LEU A 62 -6.12 15.78 13.40
N PRO A 63 -5.92 17.08 13.59
CA PRO A 63 -5.33 17.98 12.58
C PRO A 63 -3.98 17.49 12.05
N GLU A 64 -3.09 17.05 12.95
CA GLU A 64 -1.75 16.58 12.59
C GLU A 64 -1.70 15.13 12.11
N LYS A 65 -2.82 14.39 12.22
CA LYS A 65 -2.90 12.97 11.84
C LYS A 65 -1.67 12.17 12.31
N PRO A 66 -1.37 12.14 13.62
CA PRO A 66 -0.10 11.63 14.08
C PRO A 66 0.08 10.15 13.81
N THR A 67 1.33 9.75 13.56
CA THR A 67 1.75 8.36 13.66
C THR A 67 1.85 7.98 15.13
N ALA A 68 1.37 6.81 15.53
CA ALA A 68 1.46 6.35 16.91
C ALA A 68 2.29 5.09 17.05
N LEU A 69 3.17 5.07 18.05
CA LEU A 69 3.79 3.87 18.59
C LEU A 69 2.99 3.40 19.78
N VAL A 70 2.27 2.31 19.64
CA VAL A 70 1.59 1.63 20.74
C VAL A 70 2.63 0.78 21.47
N GLU A 71 3.06 1.24 22.63
CA GLU A 71 4.10 0.59 23.44
C GLU A 71 3.54 -0.58 24.29
N ASN A 72 2.22 -0.64 24.46
CA ASN A 72 1.54 -1.68 25.23
C ASN A 72 0.37 -2.28 24.43
N PRO A 73 0.66 -3.00 23.33
CA PRO A 73 -0.34 -3.81 22.66
C PRO A 73 -0.74 -4.98 23.57
N ILE A 74 -2.04 -5.28 23.65
CA ILE A 74 -2.54 -6.42 24.43
C ILE A 74 -3.27 -7.40 23.51
N ASP A 75 -3.49 -8.60 24.03
CA ASP A 75 -4.19 -9.74 23.40
C ASP A 75 -3.36 -10.49 22.36
N ASN A 76 -2.25 -9.92 21.88
CA ASN A 76 -1.41 -10.56 20.90
C ASN A 76 0.00 -9.95 20.94
N ARG A 77 1.03 -10.73 21.16
CA ARG A 77 2.43 -10.29 21.19
C ARG A 77 2.62 -8.96 21.95
N PRO A 78 2.32 -8.93 23.25
CA PRO A 78 2.45 -7.71 24.07
C PRO A 78 3.89 -7.22 24.22
N ASP A 79 4.84 -8.07 23.86
CA ASP A 79 6.28 -7.78 23.83
C ASP A 79 6.71 -6.97 22.59
N ILE A 80 5.85 -6.81 21.58
CA ILE A 80 6.19 -6.14 20.32
C ILE A 80 5.36 -4.86 20.15
N PRO A 81 5.98 -3.68 20.28
CA PRO A 81 5.31 -2.42 20.00
C PRO A 81 4.81 -2.33 18.54
N VAL A 82 3.65 -1.70 18.39
CA VAL A 82 2.96 -1.61 17.10
C VAL A 82 2.89 -0.17 16.62
N ILE A 83 3.24 0.06 15.36
CA ILE A 83 3.03 1.34 14.69
C ILE A 83 1.63 1.37 14.08
N VAL A 84 0.89 2.40 14.44
CA VAL A 84 -0.42 2.72 13.88
C VAL A 84 -0.28 4.02 13.08
N ASN A 85 -0.93 4.08 11.90
CA ASN A 85 -0.90 5.25 11.03
C ASN A 85 0.52 5.62 10.52
N PRO A 86 1.28 4.69 9.90
CA PRO A 86 2.69 4.91 9.56
C PRO A 86 2.94 5.98 8.48
N PHE A 87 2.03 6.17 7.53
CA PHE A 87 2.14 7.12 6.43
C PHE A 87 0.84 7.90 6.22
N PRO A 88 0.49 8.79 7.14
CA PRO A 88 -0.86 9.34 7.26
C PRO A 88 -1.30 10.23 6.10
N ASN A 89 -0.36 10.86 5.40
CA ASN A 89 -0.69 11.76 4.30
C ASN A 89 0.47 11.94 3.32
N ARG A 90 0.16 12.58 2.21
CA ARG A 90 1.10 12.87 1.09
C ARG A 90 2.30 13.69 1.54
N GLU A 91 2.07 14.73 2.36
CA GLU A 91 3.15 15.60 2.86
C GLU A 91 4.20 14.79 3.63
N ARG A 92 3.74 13.90 4.52
CA ARG A 92 4.63 13.06 5.32
C ARG A 92 5.41 12.06 4.47
N VAL A 93 4.77 11.51 3.44
CA VAL A 93 5.46 10.64 2.46
C VAL A 93 6.54 11.41 1.72
N LEU A 94 6.22 12.58 1.16
CA LEU A 94 7.19 13.42 0.43
C LEU A 94 8.36 13.85 1.32
N ARG A 95 8.08 14.19 2.58
CA ARG A 95 9.13 14.48 3.56
C ARG A 95 10.01 13.26 3.84
N GLY A 96 9.41 12.06 3.92
CA GLY A 96 10.13 10.80 4.05
C GLY A 96 11.06 10.49 2.86
N LEU A 97 10.82 11.13 1.71
CA LEU A 97 11.65 11.07 0.50
C LEU A 97 12.70 12.19 0.43
N GLY A 98 12.73 13.08 1.39
CA GLY A 98 13.62 14.26 1.38
C GLY A 98 13.31 15.25 0.27
N VAL A 99 12.03 15.38 -0.12
CA VAL A 99 11.56 16.33 -1.14
C VAL A 99 10.40 17.17 -0.62
N LYS A 100 10.21 18.35 -1.21
CA LYS A 100 9.14 19.27 -0.83
C LYS A 100 7.82 18.98 -1.56
N ASN A 101 7.92 18.48 -2.78
CA ASN A 101 6.77 18.22 -3.65
C ASN A 101 7.07 17.08 -4.63
N LYS A 102 6.06 16.68 -5.38
CA LYS A 102 6.15 15.59 -6.36
C LYS A 102 7.08 15.94 -7.53
N ASP A 103 7.14 17.21 -7.94
CA ASP A 103 8.02 17.64 -9.04
C ASP A 103 9.51 17.47 -8.72
N GLU A 104 9.91 17.77 -7.49
CA GLU A 104 11.28 17.50 -7.04
C GLU A 104 11.61 16.00 -7.10
N PHE A 105 10.67 15.15 -6.71
CA PHE A 105 10.86 13.70 -6.79
C PHE A 105 10.89 13.21 -8.24
N CYS A 106 9.96 13.69 -9.08
CA CYS A 106 9.96 13.40 -10.51
C CYS A 106 11.27 13.81 -11.19
N ALA A 107 11.83 14.96 -10.81
CA ALA A 107 13.11 15.42 -11.32
C ALA A 107 14.29 14.54 -10.88
N LYS A 108 14.27 13.99 -9.66
CA LYS A 108 15.25 12.98 -9.22
C LYS A 108 15.08 11.68 -9.99
N LEU A 109 13.84 11.20 -10.12
CA LEU A 109 13.52 9.93 -10.80
C LEU A 109 13.88 9.98 -12.30
N SER A 110 13.67 11.12 -12.96
CA SER A 110 14.02 11.27 -14.37
C SER A 110 15.53 11.15 -14.67
N LYS A 111 16.37 11.37 -13.66
CA LYS A 111 17.84 11.26 -13.76
C LYS A 111 18.36 9.90 -13.29
N ILE A 112 17.49 8.98 -12.90
CA ILE A 112 17.89 7.76 -12.21
C ILE A 112 18.75 6.84 -13.07
N SER A 113 18.58 6.85 -14.39
CA SER A 113 19.39 6.03 -15.31
C SER A 113 20.89 6.38 -15.24
N SER A 114 21.22 7.63 -14.91
CA SER A 114 22.61 8.11 -14.80
C SER A 114 23.12 8.17 -13.36
N ASN A 115 22.23 8.08 -12.35
CA ASN A 115 22.55 8.32 -10.95
C ASN A 115 22.37 7.07 -10.07
N ARG A 116 22.60 5.89 -10.60
CA ARG A 116 22.51 4.65 -9.81
C ARG A 116 23.67 4.50 -8.86
N ILE A 117 23.38 4.06 -7.64
CA ILE A 117 24.38 3.76 -6.62
C ILE A 117 24.25 2.31 -6.18
N LYS A 118 25.32 1.54 -6.38
CA LYS A 118 25.37 0.13 -5.97
C LYS A 118 25.19 -0.01 -4.46
N PRO A 119 24.40 -1.00 -4.02
CA PRO A 119 24.26 -1.30 -2.60
C PRO A 119 25.58 -1.77 -2.00
N VAL A 120 25.68 -1.68 -0.67
CA VAL A 120 26.79 -2.23 0.11
C VAL A 120 26.31 -3.45 0.88
N VAL A 121 26.97 -4.58 0.69
CA VAL A 121 26.69 -5.79 1.45
C VAL A 121 27.46 -5.74 2.77
N VAL A 122 26.74 -5.94 3.87
CA VAL A 122 27.33 -5.99 5.22
C VAL A 122 27.30 -7.40 5.78
N PRO A 123 28.24 -7.74 6.66
CA PRO A 123 28.21 -9.05 7.34
C PRO A 123 26.97 -9.16 8.25
N LYS A 124 26.49 -10.37 8.47
CA LYS A 124 25.33 -10.69 9.31
C LYS A 124 25.41 -10.04 10.71
N SER A 125 26.58 -9.97 11.30
CA SER A 125 26.80 -9.34 12.61
C SER A 125 26.54 -7.84 12.64
N GLN A 126 26.48 -7.18 11.49
CA GLN A 126 26.17 -5.75 11.34
C GLN A 126 24.75 -5.50 10.84
N ALA A 127 23.94 -6.54 10.64
CA ALA A 127 22.57 -6.46 10.15
C ALA A 127 21.60 -6.62 11.33
N SER A 128 20.89 -5.54 11.67
CA SER A 128 19.95 -5.56 12.79
C SER A 128 18.78 -6.53 12.57
N CYS A 129 18.35 -6.73 11.34
CA CYS A 129 17.29 -7.67 10.98
C CYS A 129 17.67 -9.15 11.17
N LYS A 130 18.94 -9.46 11.47
CA LYS A 130 19.45 -10.82 11.63
C LYS A 130 19.80 -11.18 13.08
N GLN A 131 19.36 -10.38 14.06
CA GLN A 131 19.68 -10.58 15.47
C GLN A 131 18.95 -11.78 16.11
N VAL A 132 17.76 -12.09 15.62
CA VAL A 132 16.97 -13.25 16.04
C VAL A 132 16.61 -14.05 14.79
N THR A 133 16.66 -15.38 14.88
CA THR A 133 16.29 -16.28 13.78
C THR A 133 15.33 -17.35 14.30
N ILE A 134 14.21 -17.53 13.63
CA ILE A 134 13.24 -18.60 13.84
C ILE A 134 13.32 -19.55 12.65
N PRO A 135 13.86 -20.76 12.81
CA PRO A 135 14.01 -21.72 11.71
C PRO A 135 12.69 -22.37 11.33
N GLU A 136 12.61 -22.94 10.14
CA GLU A 136 11.38 -23.48 9.54
C GLU A 136 10.59 -24.42 10.46
N ASN A 137 11.29 -25.32 11.18
CA ASN A 137 10.67 -26.30 12.06
C ASN A 137 10.11 -25.74 13.36
N GLU A 138 10.43 -24.49 13.70
CA GLU A 138 9.97 -23.81 14.91
C GLU A 138 8.87 -22.75 14.63
N ILE A 139 8.61 -22.45 13.34
CA ILE A 139 7.67 -21.41 12.96
C ILE A 139 6.23 -21.77 13.36
N ASP A 140 5.59 -20.84 14.06
CA ASP A 140 4.14 -20.74 14.17
C ASP A 140 3.74 -19.27 14.00
N LEU A 141 3.22 -18.92 12.84
CA LEU A 141 2.87 -17.53 12.51
C LEU A 141 1.88 -16.91 13.49
N ARG A 142 1.07 -17.71 14.17
CA ARG A 142 0.14 -17.23 15.20
C ARG A 142 0.83 -16.76 16.46
N ARG A 143 2.02 -17.29 16.73
CA ARG A 143 2.86 -16.97 17.89
C ARG A 143 3.95 -15.98 17.53
N ASP A 144 4.56 -16.12 16.35
CA ASP A 144 5.85 -15.52 16.05
C ASP A 144 5.76 -14.09 15.51
N ILE A 145 4.64 -13.76 14.87
CA ILE A 145 4.38 -12.41 14.36
C ILE A 145 3.12 -11.79 14.99
N PRO A 146 3.10 -10.47 15.16
CA PRO A 146 1.91 -9.78 15.66
C PRO A 146 0.73 -9.97 14.70
N ARG A 147 -0.41 -10.35 15.25
CA ARG A 147 -1.66 -10.50 14.51
C ARG A 147 -2.56 -9.31 14.80
N ILE A 148 -2.50 -8.33 13.92
CA ILE A 148 -3.26 -7.10 14.10
C ILE A 148 -4.48 -7.16 13.20
N TRP A 149 -5.64 -7.05 13.82
CA TRP A 149 -6.89 -7.02 13.07
C TRP A 149 -7.27 -5.61 12.69
N VAL A 150 -7.31 -5.33 11.42
CA VAL A 150 -7.55 -3.99 10.87
C VAL A 150 -8.69 -3.90 9.86
N GLU A 151 -9.18 -5.03 9.38
CA GLU A 151 -10.21 -5.08 8.33
C GLU A 151 -11.42 -5.97 8.69
N PHE A 152 -12.51 -5.77 7.96
CA PHE A 152 -13.76 -6.52 8.10
C PHE A 152 -13.70 -7.82 7.32
N ASN A 153 -12.92 -8.77 7.76
CA ASN A 153 -12.93 -10.06 7.09
C ASN A 153 -12.58 -11.20 8.02
N GLN A 154 -12.78 -12.39 7.51
CA GLN A 154 -12.51 -13.63 8.23
C GLN A 154 -11.04 -14.06 8.14
N CYS A 155 -10.17 -13.27 7.55
CA CYS A 155 -8.75 -13.54 7.44
C CYS A 155 -7.94 -12.46 8.15
N LEU A 156 -6.90 -12.88 8.81
CA LEU A 156 -5.93 -11.96 9.37
C LEU A 156 -5.06 -11.34 8.29
N TRP A 157 -5.01 -10.04 8.32
CA TRP A 157 -4.04 -9.29 7.55
C TRP A 157 -2.86 -8.93 8.43
N THR A 158 -1.80 -9.67 8.33
CA THR A 158 -0.57 -9.36 9.05
C THR A 158 0.46 -8.63 8.20
N GLY A 159 0.16 -8.39 6.95
CA GLY A 159 1.16 -7.98 6.01
C GLY A 159 0.77 -6.88 5.04
N CYS A 160 -0.15 -6.01 5.39
CA CYS A 160 -0.62 -4.97 4.47
C CYS A 160 0.45 -3.97 4.06
N ASN A 161 1.42 -3.72 4.92
CA ASN A 161 2.52 -2.81 4.66
C ASN A 161 3.81 -3.53 4.23
N GLY A 162 3.72 -4.82 3.94
CA GLY A 162 4.85 -5.63 3.50
C GLY A 162 5.44 -5.12 2.18
N THR A 163 6.74 -5.14 2.13
CA THR A 163 7.49 -4.98 0.89
C THR A 163 8.00 -6.34 0.50
N TRP A 164 7.66 -6.73 -0.71
CA TRP A 164 8.00 -8.02 -1.26
C TRP A 164 9.24 -7.89 -2.13
N ILE A 165 10.26 -8.71 -1.86
CA ILE A 165 11.53 -8.71 -2.59
C ILE A 165 11.75 -10.09 -3.20
N THR A 166 12.08 -10.10 -4.46
CA THR A 166 12.57 -11.27 -5.18
C THR A 166 13.77 -10.86 -6.04
N TYR A 167 14.40 -11.81 -6.72
CA TYR A 167 15.46 -11.51 -7.66
C TYR A 167 15.30 -12.31 -8.94
N ASP A 168 15.79 -11.75 -10.02
CA ASP A 168 15.91 -12.46 -11.30
C ASP A 168 17.11 -13.39 -11.24
N PRO A 169 16.93 -14.72 -11.37
CA PRO A 169 18.03 -15.67 -11.29
C PRO A 169 19.06 -15.52 -12.44
N ASP A 170 18.66 -14.91 -13.55
CA ASP A 170 19.51 -14.71 -14.72
C ASP A 170 20.38 -13.45 -14.57
N SER A 171 19.77 -12.30 -14.34
CA SER A 171 20.48 -11.01 -14.19
C SER A 171 21.03 -10.79 -12.79
N LYS A 172 20.56 -11.52 -11.78
CA LYS A 172 20.82 -11.31 -10.34
C LYS A 172 20.33 -9.96 -9.80
N SER A 173 19.52 -9.25 -10.56
CA SER A 173 18.91 -8.00 -10.11
C SER A 173 17.74 -8.24 -9.17
N HIS A 174 17.54 -7.32 -8.21
CA HIS A 174 16.47 -7.40 -7.20
C HIS A 174 15.28 -6.55 -7.62
N GLY A 175 14.09 -7.16 -7.51
CA GLY A 175 12.81 -6.49 -7.65
C GLY A 175 12.15 -6.28 -6.30
N ILE A 176 11.68 -5.05 -6.08
CA ILE A 176 11.03 -4.61 -4.84
C ILE A 176 9.60 -4.21 -5.18
N ALA A 177 8.62 -4.85 -4.58
CA ALA A 177 7.22 -4.56 -4.87
C ALA A 177 6.38 -4.46 -3.60
N LYS A 178 5.27 -3.74 -3.69
CA LYS A 178 4.24 -3.73 -2.66
C LYS A 178 3.23 -4.84 -2.94
N THR A 179 2.99 -5.64 -1.93
CA THR A 179 1.87 -6.57 -1.93
C THR A 179 1.40 -6.82 -0.50
N ARG A 180 0.33 -7.56 -0.37
CA ARG A 180 -0.22 -7.97 0.92
C ARG A 180 -0.17 -9.47 1.01
N TRP A 181 0.03 -9.95 2.20
CA TRP A 181 -0.21 -11.35 2.52
C TRP A 181 -1.00 -11.44 3.81
N GLY A 182 -1.88 -12.44 3.87
CA GLY A 182 -2.72 -12.70 5.03
C GLY A 182 -2.48 -14.09 5.55
N GLN A 183 -2.63 -14.27 6.85
CA GLN A 183 -2.60 -15.58 7.48
C GLN A 183 -3.92 -16.31 7.33
N PHE A 184 -3.86 -17.63 7.41
CA PHE A 184 -5.04 -18.46 7.55
C PHE A 184 -5.35 -18.65 9.03
N GLU A 185 -6.56 -18.27 9.44
CA GLU A 185 -7.05 -18.57 10.78
C GLU A 185 -7.85 -19.86 10.83
N TRP A 186 -8.39 -20.30 9.69
CA TRP A 186 -9.30 -21.42 9.65
C TRP A 186 -8.71 -22.65 9.01
N GLU A 187 -8.93 -23.78 9.70
CA GLU A 187 -8.62 -25.10 9.20
C GLU A 187 -9.34 -25.43 7.88
N ASN A 188 -10.44 -24.75 7.58
CA ASN A 188 -11.35 -25.09 6.48
C ASN A 188 -11.06 -24.37 5.15
N ALA A 189 -10.04 -23.54 5.05
CA ALA A 189 -9.71 -22.88 3.80
C ALA A 189 -8.95 -23.83 2.87
N ASN A 190 -9.65 -24.48 1.99
CA ASN A 190 -9.20 -25.31 0.87
C ASN A 190 -8.59 -26.69 1.20
N PRO A 191 -9.24 -27.78 0.78
CA PRO A 191 -8.80 -29.17 1.04
C PRO A 191 -7.54 -29.62 0.26
N ALA A 192 -7.03 -28.84 -0.70
CA ALA A 192 -5.93 -29.26 -1.56
C ALA A 192 -4.52 -28.95 -0.99
N THR A 193 -4.42 -28.41 0.21
CA THR A 193 -3.15 -27.97 0.81
C THR A 193 -2.65 -28.91 1.90
N PRO A 194 -1.40 -28.74 2.38
CA PRO A 194 -0.87 -29.45 3.55
C PRO A 194 -1.84 -29.45 4.73
N SER A 195 -1.60 -30.29 5.72
CA SER A 195 -2.52 -30.44 6.85
C SER A 195 -3.01 -29.08 7.39
N PRO A 196 -4.25 -28.97 7.88
CA PRO A 196 -4.79 -27.74 8.42
C PRO A 196 -3.86 -27.09 9.46
N GLU A 197 -3.25 -27.89 10.30
CA GLU A 197 -2.31 -27.44 11.33
C GLU A 197 -1.04 -26.80 10.73
N ASP A 198 -0.47 -27.41 9.71
CA ASP A 198 0.73 -26.91 9.04
C ASP A 198 0.46 -25.59 8.29
N ARG A 199 -0.73 -25.48 7.73
CA ARG A 199 -1.20 -24.30 6.99
C ARG A 199 -1.24 -23.06 7.87
N VAL A 200 -1.87 -23.13 9.02
CA VAL A 200 -1.96 -21.97 9.94
C VAL A 200 -0.61 -21.61 10.56
N LYS A 201 0.31 -22.57 10.64
CA LYS A 201 1.62 -22.34 11.19
C LYS A 201 2.58 -21.65 10.22
N ARG A 202 2.55 -22.01 8.94
CA ARG A 202 3.62 -21.64 8.00
C ARG A 202 3.16 -21.04 6.69
N TYR A 203 1.87 -20.92 6.44
CA TYR A 203 1.38 -20.44 5.16
C TYR A 203 0.54 -19.17 5.30
N GLY A 204 0.61 -18.35 4.29
CA GLY A 204 -0.28 -17.21 4.08
C GLY A 204 -0.64 -17.12 2.60
N PHE A 205 -1.64 -16.35 2.27
CA PHE A 205 -2.00 -16.06 0.89
C PHE A 205 -1.50 -14.67 0.49
N CYS A 206 -1.13 -14.50 -0.77
CA CYS A 206 -0.67 -13.23 -1.30
C CYS A 206 -1.67 -12.66 -2.29
N THR A 207 -1.98 -11.36 -2.17
CA THR A 207 -2.94 -10.69 -3.06
C THR A 207 -2.34 -10.37 -4.43
N VAL A 208 -1.74 -11.37 -5.06
CA VAL A 208 -1.15 -11.28 -6.39
C VAL A 208 -2.09 -11.91 -7.40
N SER A 209 -3.13 -11.18 -7.79
CA SER A 209 -4.19 -11.74 -8.64
C SER A 209 -3.81 -11.83 -10.11
N ARG A 210 -4.06 -12.97 -10.73
CA ARG A 210 -3.94 -13.16 -12.18
C ARG A 210 -4.81 -12.19 -12.97
N LYS A 211 -5.99 -11.83 -12.45
CA LYS A 211 -6.91 -10.89 -13.08
C LYS A 211 -6.35 -9.49 -13.20
N TYR A 212 -5.46 -9.11 -12.26
CA TYR A 212 -4.82 -7.80 -12.21
C TYR A 212 -3.36 -7.84 -12.66
N ARG A 213 -2.93 -8.93 -13.27
CA ARG A 213 -1.57 -9.16 -13.74
C ARG A 213 -0.90 -7.96 -14.43
N PRO A 214 -1.57 -7.21 -15.31
CA PRO A 214 -0.97 -6.04 -15.93
C PRO A 214 -0.76 -4.86 -14.98
N PHE A 215 -1.44 -4.86 -13.83
CA PHE A 215 -1.48 -3.76 -12.87
C PHE A 215 -0.64 -4.03 -11.61
N GLN A 216 -0.07 -5.22 -11.52
CA GLN A 216 0.75 -5.57 -10.37
C GLN A 216 2.16 -5.06 -10.57
N GLY A 217 2.83 -4.75 -9.46
CA GLY A 217 4.23 -4.39 -9.47
C GLY A 217 5.08 -5.45 -10.18
N ASN A 218 6.25 -5.06 -10.59
CA ASN A 218 7.14 -5.86 -11.44
C ASN A 218 7.40 -7.28 -10.91
N ALA A 219 7.55 -7.45 -9.60
CA ALA A 219 7.73 -8.77 -8.98
C ALA A 219 6.51 -9.69 -9.18
N GLY A 220 5.28 -9.14 -9.17
CA GLY A 220 4.07 -9.90 -9.47
C GLY A 220 4.01 -10.36 -10.93
N ARG A 221 4.38 -9.48 -11.86
CA ARG A 221 4.50 -9.85 -13.27
C ARG A 221 5.55 -10.95 -13.46
N PHE A 222 6.70 -10.80 -12.82
CA PHE A 222 7.78 -11.78 -12.90
C PHE A 222 7.37 -13.14 -12.32
N PHE A 223 6.62 -13.16 -11.20
CA PHE A 223 6.04 -14.40 -10.69
C PHE A 223 5.20 -15.12 -11.73
N TYR A 224 4.26 -14.45 -12.39
CA TYR A 224 3.39 -15.08 -13.36
C TYR A 224 4.11 -15.46 -14.66
N ASP A 225 4.97 -14.61 -15.16
CA ASP A 225 5.59 -14.79 -16.49
C ASP A 225 6.80 -15.72 -16.45
N TYR A 226 7.51 -15.79 -15.34
CA TYR A 226 8.72 -16.60 -15.23
C TYR A 226 8.50 -17.85 -14.37
N TYR A 227 8.16 -17.71 -13.08
CA TYR A 227 8.10 -18.86 -12.19
C TYR A 227 6.84 -19.71 -12.40
N ARG A 228 5.69 -19.09 -12.36
CA ARG A 228 4.41 -19.81 -12.51
C ARG A 228 4.26 -20.43 -13.88
N ALA A 229 4.75 -19.78 -14.95
CA ALA A 229 4.74 -20.34 -16.30
C ALA A 229 5.54 -21.65 -16.40
N GLN A 230 6.51 -21.83 -15.52
CA GLN A 230 7.31 -23.06 -15.40
C GLN A 230 6.83 -24.02 -14.32
N ASN A 231 5.70 -23.72 -13.67
CA ASN A 231 5.18 -24.44 -12.50
C ASN A 231 6.21 -24.58 -11.36
N LYS A 232 6.94 -23.50 -11.09
CA LYS A 232 7.97 -23.43 -10.04
C LYS A 232 7.57 -22.43 -8.96
N PRO A 233 7.86 -22.71 -7.69
CA PRO A 233 7.73 -21.72 -6.63
C PRO A 233 8.73 -20.59 -6.84
N MET A 234 8.33 -19.35 -6.55
CA MET A 234 9.20 -18.19 -6.62
C MET A 234 9.80 -17.91 -5.25
N PRO A 235 11.14 -17.99 -5.10
CA PRO A 235 11.80 -17.54 -3.89
C PRO A 235 11.58 -16.03 -3.68
N CYS A 236 11.11 -15.66 -2.50
CA CYS A 236 10.87 -14.26 -2.17
C CYS A 236 10.84 -14.02 -0.65
N VAL A 237 10.93 -12.78 -0.27
CA VAL A 237 10.88 -12.36 1.14
C VAL A 237 9.89 -11.23 1.33
N PHE A 238 9.22 -11.21 2.48
CA PHE A 238 8.49 -10.05 2.96
C PHE A 238 9.32 -9.30 4.00
N VAL A 239 9.37 -7.99 3.85
CA VAL A 239 10.18 -7.11 4.70
C VAL A 239 9.28 -6.07 5.34
N TYR A 240 9.45 -5.88 6.66
CA TYR A 240 8.71 -4.88 7.43
C TYR A 240 9.67 -3.95 8.15
N GLY A 241 9.22 -2.73 8.39
CA GLY A 241 10.03 -1.74 9.11
C GLY A 241 11.18 -1.17 8.32
N ILE A 242 10.97 -0.93 7.04
CA ILE A 242 11.88 -0.22 6.15
C ILE A 242 11.51 1.28 6.07
N PRO A 243 12.46 2.15 5.73
CA PRO A 243 12.21 3.58 5.64
C PRO A 243 11.26 3.97 4.51
N PRO A 244 10.65 5.19 4.58
CA PRO A 244 9.59 5.61 3.65
C PRO A 244 9.97 5.58 2.17
N ASP A 245 11.20 5.91 1.85
CA ASP A 245 11.69 5.94 0.46
C ASP A 245 11.73 4.55 -0.17
N MET A 246 12.12 3.53 0.58
CA MET A 246 12.08 2.16 0.10
C MET A 246 10.64 1.67 -0.08
N HIS A 247 9.75 2.04 0.84
CA HIS A 247 8.33 1.75 0.68
C HIS A 247 7.74 2.39 -0.57
N LEU A 248 8.11 3.65 -0.88
CA LEU A 248 7.62 4.32 -2.08
C LEU A 248 8.20 3.69 -3.34
N THR A 249 9.50 3.42 -3.38
CA THR A 249 10.16 2.76 -4.52
C THR A 249 9.47 1.46 -4.87
N ALA A 250 9.11 0.66 -3.86
CA ALA A 250 8.34 -0.57 -4.04
C ALA A 250 6.92 -0.36 -4.62
N ALA A 251 6.36 0.83 -4.51
CA ALA A 251 5.02 1.15 -4.99
C ALA A 251 5.01 1.79 -6.39
N LEU A 252 6.14 2.32 -6.86
CA LEU A 252 6.26 2.97 -8.16
C LEU A 252 6.21 1.96 -9.30
N LYS A 253 5.41 2.26 -10.33
CA LYS A 253 5.27 1.45 -11.55
C LYS A 253 6.04 1.99 -12.74
N THR A 254 6.51 3.22 -12.65
CA THR A 254 7.43 3.80 -13.63
C THR A 254 8.83 3.20 -13.55
N ILE A 255 9.18 2.59 -12.41
CA ILE A 255 10.37 1.76 -12.28
C ILE A 255 9.99 0.36 -12.76
N GLN A 256 10.50 -0.08 -13.90
CA GLN A 256 10.20 -1.38 -14.49
C GLN A 256 11.37 -2.35 -14.27
N TRP A 257 11.15 -3.30 -13.41
CA TRP A 257 12.09 -4.39 -13.15
C TRP A 257 11.62 -5.67 -13.89
N PRO A 258 12.51 -6.51 -14.43
CA PRO A 258 13.99 -6.40 -14.40
C PRO A 258 14.59 -5.49 -15.48
N GLU A 259 13.79 -4.93 -16.38
CA GLU A 259 14.24 -4.19 -17.56
C GLU A 259 15.09 -2.97 -17.20
N MET A 260 14.74 -2.29 -16.12
CA MET A 260 15.51 -1.16 -15.59
C MET A 260 16.64 -1.56 -14.64
N GLY A 261 16.90 -2.86 -14.45
CA GLY A 261 17.95 -3.38 -13.58
C GLY A 261 17.58 -3.42 -12.11
N ASP A 262 18.57 -3.43 -11.22
CA ASP A 262 18.39 -3.64 -9.79
C ASP A 262 17.74 -2.44 -9.09
N GLU A 263 16.60 -2.67 -8.42
CA GLU A 263 15.86 -1.60 -7.75
C GLU A 263 16.56 -1.07 -6.49
N TYR A 264 17.50 -1.81 -5.90
CA TYR A 264 18.35 -1.26 -4.84
C TYR A 264 19.35 -0.24 -5.36
N GLU A 265 19.87 -0.41 -6.59
CA GLU A 265 20.72 0.60 -7.21
C GLU A 265 19.93 1.89 -7.52
N ILE A 266 18.68 1.73 -7.94
CA ILE A 266 17.75 2.84 -8.18
C ILE A 266 17.49 3.57 -6.85
N LEU A 267 17.14 2.84 -5.80
CA LEU A 267 16.91 3.41 -4.47
C LEU A 267 18.17 4.14 -3.94
N GLY A 268 19.34 3.54 -4.11
CA GLY A 268 20.61 4.17 -3.75
C GLY A 268 20.81 5.51 -4.48
N GLY A 269 20.49 5.56 -5.78
CA GLY A 269 20.54 6.78 -6.57
C GLY A 269 19.54 7.85 -6.14
N LEU A 270 18.33 7.46 -5.74
CA LEU A 270 17.33 8.38 -5.17
C LEU A 270 17.78 8.95 -3.80
N ARG A 271 18.45 8.14 -2.98
CA ARG A 271 19.01 8.52 -1.69
C ARG A 271 20.25 9.40 -1.80
N GLY A 272 21.08 9.15 -2.81
CA GLY A 272 22.43 9.70 -2.90
C GLY A 272 23.46 8.94 -2.05
N GLU A 273 23.10 7.75 -1.54
CA GLU A 273 23.98 6.86 -0.76
C GLU A 273 23.63 5.37 -0.98
N PRO A 274 24.59 4.44 -0.76
CA PRO A 274 24.32 3.02 -0.91
C PRO A 274 23.26 2.49 0.06
N VAL A 275 22.38 1.60 -0.42
CA VAL A 275 21.52 0.80 0.43
C VAL A 275 22.35 -0.28 1.12
N ARG A 276 22.18 -0.46 2.42
CA ARG A 276 22.86 -1.53 3.18
C ARG A 276 22.05 -2.81 3.08
N LEU A 277 22.68 -3.86 2.59
CA LEU A 277 22.06 -5.16 2.37
C LEU A 277 22.81 -6.27 3.14
N VAL A 278 22.08 -7.33 3.45
CA VAL A 278 22.63 -8.59 3.99
C VAL A 278 22.01 -9.75 3.22
N GLU A 279 22.71 -10.85 3.09
CA GLU A 279 22.20 -12.03 2.40
C GLU A 279 21.03 -12.67 3.17
N SER A 280 20.05 -13.18 2.42
CA SER A 280 18.95 -14.02 2.93
C SER A 280 19.50 -15.27 3.64
N GLU A 281 18.79 -15.81 4.63
CA GLU A 281 19.18 -17.03 5.32
C GLU A 281 18.95 -18.29 4.47
N THR A 282 17.90 -18.27 3.64
CA THR A 282 17.42 -19.49 2.95
C THR A 282 17.44 -19.38 1.43
N ILE A 283 17.67 -18.19 0.88
CA ILE A 283 17.64 -17.93 -0.57
C ILE A 283 19.00 -17.41 -1.02
N PRO A 284 19.91 -18.28 -1.50
CA PRO A 284 21.25 -17.88 -1.91
C PRO A 284 21.23 -16.78 -2.99
N GLY A 285 22.00 -15.73 -2.79
CA GLY A 285 22.11 -14.60 -3.71
C GLY A 285 21.01 -13.55 -3.59
N LEU A 286 19.92 -13.81 -2.88
CA LEU A 286 18.91 -12.79 -2.60
C LEU A 286 19.38 -11.93 -1.42
N MET A 287 19.44 -10.62 -1.66
CA MET A 287 19.83 -9.64 -0.65
C MET A 287 18.60 -8.96 -0.06
N VAL A 288 18.65 -8.69 1.25
CA VAL A 288 17.57 -8.02 2.00
C VAL A 288 18.10 -6.80 2.74
N PRO A 289 17.27 -5.79 3.06
CA PRO A 289 17.70 -4.62 3.80
C PRO A 289 18.22 -4.98 5.20
N ALA A 290 19.49 -4.65 5.46
CA ALA A 290 20.17 -5.03 6.70
C ALA A 290 19.56 -4.38 7.96
N ASP A 291 18.92 -3.22 7.80
CA ASP A 291 18.42 -2.41 8.91
C ASP A 291 16.87 -2.49 9.07
N ALA A 292 16.21 -3.45 8.41
CA ALA A 292 14.77 -3.71 8.56
C ALA A 292 14.43 -4.23 9.98
N GLU A 293 13.15 -4.13 10.35
CA GLU A 293 12.65 -4.72 11.60
C GLU A 293 12.47 -6.23 11.48
N TRP A 294 11.87 -6.68 10.36
CA TRP A 294 11.54 -8.09 10.10
C TRP A 294 11.86 -8.48 8.67
N ILE A 295 12.35 -9.71 8.51
CA ILE A 295 12.50 -10.42 7.25
C ILE A 295 11.79 -11.75 7.37
N ILE A 296 10.80 -12.00 6.53
CA ILE A 296 10.05 -13.25 6.46
C ILE A 296 10.37 -13.90 5.12
N GLU A 297 11.21 -14.91 5.14
CA GLU A 297 11.73 -15.57 3.94
C GLU A 297 10.92 -16.82 3.60
N GLY A 298 10.73 -17.05 2.32
CA GLY A 298 9.99 -18.20 1.86
C GLY A 298 9.86 -18.29 0.35
N GLU A 299 8.76 -18.87 -0.07
CA GLU A 299 8.47 -19.04 -1.49
C GLU A 299 6.98 -18.89 -1.80
N MET A 300 6.68 -18.25 -2.89
CA MET A 300 5.33 -18.17 -3.43
C MET A 300 5.06 -19.38 -4.31
N LEU A 301 4.02 -20.13 -3.98
CA LEU A 301 3.65 -21.34 -4.68
C LEU A 301 2.96 -21.02 -6.01
N PRO A 302 3.18 -21.85 -7.06
CA PRO A 302 2.66 -21.54 -8.41
C PRO A 302 1.15 -21.70 -8.55
N GLU A 303 0.47 -22.41 -7.65
CA GLU A 303 -0.96 -22.64 -7.69
C GLU A 303 -1.74 -21.50 -7.03
N ASP A 304 -2.98 -21.29 -7.47
CA ASP A 304 -3.94 -20.43 -6.79
C ASP A 304 -4.80 -21.26 -5.82
N TYR A 305 -5.05 -20.65 -4.68
CA TYR A 305 -5.90 -21.23 -3.64
C TYR A 305 -7.12 -20.34 -3.41
N VAL A 306 -8.26 -20.95 -3.15
CA VAL A 306 -9.47 -20.21 -2.77
C VAL A 306 -9.27 -19.65 -1.38
N THR A 307 -9.45 -18.35 -1.25
CA THR A 307 -9.48 -17.66 0.05
C THR A 307 -10.92 -17.38 0.44
N PRO A 308 -11.22 -17.32 1.74
CA PRO A 308 -12.51 -16.83 2.18
C PRO A 308 -12.73 -15.38 1.71
N PRO A 309 -13.99 -14.92 1.65
CA PRO A 309 -14.29 -13.54 1.35
C PRO A 309 -13.57 -12.60 2.31
N PHE A 310 -12.98 -11.53 1.79
CA PHE A 310 -12.35 -10.52 2.61
C PHE A 310 -12.74 -9.12 2.13
N GLY A 311 -12.76 -8.19 3.07
CA GLY A 311 -12.98 -6.78 2.81
C GLY A 311 -11.65 -6.08 2.64
N GLU A 312 -11.58 -5.22 1.66
CA GLU A 312 -10.47 -4.32 1.43
C GLU A 312 -10.96 -2.87 1.56
N ASP A 313 -10.74 -2.29 2.72
CA ASP A 313 -11.09 -0.88 3.00
C ASP A 313 -10.04 0.11 2.51
N LEU A 314 -9.07 -0.39 1.76
CA LEU A 314 -7.84 0.33 1.43
C LEU A 314 -8.04 1.63 0.71
N ALA A 315 -8.94 1.68 -0.19
CA ALA A 315 -9.01 2.82 -1.06
C ALA A 315 -10.40 3.06 -1.63
N ILE A 316 -11.23 2.07 -1.60
CA ILE A 316 -12.48 2.04 -2.36
C ILE A 316 -13.64 1.39 -1.60
N GLY A 317 -13.42 0.96 -0.35
CA GLY A 317 -14.46 0.24 0.39
C GLY A 317 -14.90 -1.02 -0.34
N LEU A 318 -13.96 -1.82 -0.83
CA LEU A 318 -14.25 -2.97 -1.64
C LEU A 318 -14.33 -4.23 -0.78
N MET A 319 -15.48 -4.91 -0.82
CA MET A 319 -15.58 -6.29 -0.37
C MET A 319 -15.22 -7.21 -1.54
N ILE A 320 -14.15 -7.97 -1.37
CA ILE A 320 -13.74 -8.98 -2.33
C ILE A 320 -14.34 -10.31 -1.88
N GLY A 321 -15.15 -10.92 -2.73
CA GLY A 321 -15.68 -12.25 -2.52
C GLY A 321 -14.60 -13.33 -2.61
N ASP A 322 -15.00 -14.57 -2.79
CA ASP A 322 -14.07 -15.68 -2.99
C ASP A 322 -13.03 -15.32 -4.05
N ALA A 323 -11.79 -15.33 -3.65
CA ALA A 323 -10.67 -15.00 -4.52
C ALA A 323 -9.71 -16.18 -4.64
N HIS A 324 -9.01 -16.23 -5.74
CA HIS A 324 -7.98 -17.23 -6.00
C HIS A 324 -6.63 -16.55 -5.94
N TRP A 325 -5.86 -16.86 -4.90
CA TRP A 325 -4.57 -16.26 -4.63
C TRP A 325 -3.47 -17.29 -4.50
N PRO A 326 -2.23 -17.00 -4.92
CA PRO A 326 -1.09 -17.86 -4.59
C PRO A 326 -0.82 -17.86 -3.09
N MET A 327 -0.32 -18.99 -2.60
CA MET A 327 0.13 -19.11 -1.22
C MET A 327 1.61 -18.78 -1.10
N PHE A 328 1.96 -18.17 0.01
CA PHE A 328 3.34 -17.97 0.44
C PHE A 328 3.67 -18.94 1.58
N ARG A 329 4.68 -19.79 1.38
CA ARG A 329 5.18 -20.72 2.39
C ARG A 329 6.39 -20.11 3.07
N VAL A 330 6.30 -19.88 4.37
CA VAL A 330 7.39 -19.33 5.17
C VAL A 330 8.43 -20.41 5.49
N LYS A 331 9.70 -20.10 5.31
CA LYS A 331 10.84 -20.99 5.58
C LYS A 331 11.71 -20.51 6.73
N THR A 332 11.78 -19.21 6.96
CA THR A 332 12.44 -18.66 8.13
C THR A 332 11.95 -17.24 8.41
N ILE A 333 12.05 -16.84 9.66
CA ILE A 333 11.79 -15.49 10.10
C ILE A 333 13.02 -14.97 10.80
N THR A 334 13.51 -13.79 10.41
CA THR A 334 14.55 -13.10 11.15
C THR A 334 14.07 -11.69 11.51
N HIS A 335 14.51 -11.19 12.68
CA HIS A 335 14.11 -9.87 13.14
C HIS A 335 15.13 -9.25 14.10
N ARG A 336 14.96 -7.98 14.39
CA ARG A 336 15.71 -7.28 15.45
C ARG A 336 15.41 -7.92 16.80
N LYS A 337 16.29 -7.74 17.74
CA LYS A 337 16.08 -8.23 19.11
C LYS A 337 14.87 -7.57 19.79
N ASP A 338 14.63 -6.30 19.49
CA ASP A 338 13.56 -5.47 20.02
C ASP A 338 12.67 -4.93 18.88
N PRO A 339 12.00 -5.78 18.10
CA PRO A 339 11.38 -5.36 16.84
C PRO A 339 10.12 -4.54 17.09
N TRP A 340 9.86 -3.59 16.19
CA TRP A 340 8.55 -2.97 16.06
C TRP A 340 7.76 -3.63 14.95
N TRP A 341 6.46 -3.75 15.15
CA TRP A 341 5.58 -4.18 14.07
C TRP A 341 4.99 -2.96 13.38
N ILE A 342 5.25 -2.86 12.08
CA ILE A 342 4.80 -1.74 11.27
C ILE A 342 3.86 -2.31 10.24
N ASP A 343 2.59 -2.30 10.57
CA ASP A 343 1.55 -2.75 9.67
C ASP A 343 0.67 -1.57 9.25
N ALA A 344 0.01 -1.73 8.11
CA ALA A 344 -0.96 -0.75 7.68
C ALA A 344 -2.23 -0.95 8.49
N THR A 345 -2.62 0.08 9.17
CA THR A 345 -3.99 0.21 9.64
C THR A 345 -4.76 1.01 8.61
N PHE A 346 -5.87 0.47 8.19
CA PHE A 346 -6.69 1.10 7.17
C PHE A 346 -7.58 2.16 7.76
N SER A 347 -7.64 3.30 7.12
CA SER A 347 -8.67 4.28 7.42
C SER A 347 -9.85 4.11 6.48
N SER A 348 -10.99 4.65 6.86
CA SER A 348 -12.19 4.62 6.04
C SER A 348 -12.00 5.33 4.72
N SER A 349 -12.25 4.61 3.67
CA SER A 349 -12.26 5.12 2.31
C SER A 349 -13.57 5.80 1.92
N GLY A 350 -14.59 5.74 2.74
CA GLY A 350 -15.94 6.21 2.38
C GLY A 350 -16.13 7.72 2.35
N SER A 351 -15.22 8.51 2.90
CA SER A 351 -15.35 9.96 2.98
C SER A 351 -14.49 10.67 1.95
N LEU A 352 -15.05 11.66 1.26
CA LEU A 352 -14.27 12.56 0.40
C LEU A 352 -13.15 13.29 1.14
N ASN A 353 -13.27 13.43 2.46
CA ASN A 353 -12.29 14.03 3.35
C ASN A 353 -11.40 13.00 4.06
N GLY A 354 -11.67 11.70 3.93
CA GLY A 354 -10.97 10.61 4.61
C GLY A 354 -9.86 9.95 3.77
N HIS A 355 -9.23 10.69 2.88
CA HIS A 355 -8.35 10.18 1.84
C HIS A 355 -6.99 9.79 2.27
N GLU A 356 -6.65 10.10 3.46
CA GLU A 356 -5.31 10.00 3.94
C GLU A 356 -5.30 8.91 4.99
N GLY A 357 -5.33 7.71 4.58
CA GLY A 357 -5.09 6.55 5.44
C GLY A 357 -3.70 6.02 5.20
N VAL A 358 -3.25 5.32 6.13
CA VAL A 358 -1.91 4.87 6.41
C VAL A 358 -1.16 4.26 5.22
N HIS A 359 -1.80 3.39 4.51
CA HIS A 359 -1.27 2.81 3.28
C HIS A 359 -1.61 3.68 2.07
N ILE A 360 -2.71 4.38 2.14
CA ILE A 360 -3.25 5.22 1.08
C ILE A 360 -2.34 6.41 0.82
N GLY A 361 -1.81 7.07 1.86
CA GLY A 361 -0.87 8.17 1.70
C GLY A 361 0.32 7.80 0.81
N LEU A 362 0.93 6.64 1.05
CA LEU A 362 2.03 6.14 0.26
C LEU A 362 1.60 5.69 -1.14
N ALA A 363 0.57 4.87 -1.24
CA ALA A 363 0.12 4.30 -2.51
C ALA A 363 -0.47 5.37 -3.45
N ILE A 364 -1.21 6.33 -2.90
CA ILE A 364 -1.71 7.50 -3.63
C ILE A 364 -0.56 8.35 -4.15
N THR A 365 0.40 8.68 -3.29
CA THR A 365 1.56 9.50 -3.70
C THR A 365 2.34 8.81 -4.81
N ALA A 366 2.55 7.49 -4.73
CA ALA A 366 3.18 6.72 -5.80
C ALA A 366 2.38 6.78 -7.11
N THR A 367 1.06 6.56 -7.03
CA THR A 367 0.18 6.61 -8.21
C THR A 367 0.16 7.99 -8.87
N GLU A 368 0.19 9.05 -8.08
CA GLU A 368 0.24 10.43 -8.59
C GLU A 368 1.58 10.73 -9.27
N ILE A 369 2.69 10.31 -8.66
CA ILE A 369 4.03 10.44 -9.25
C ILE A 369 4.12 9.66 -10.56
N ASP A 370 3.66 8.42 -10.57
CA ASP A 370 3.61 7.59 -11.79
C ASP A 370 2.78 8.26 -12.89
N GLY A 371 1.62 8.80 -12.53
CA GLY A 371 0.74 9.52 -13.46
C GLY A 371 1.42 10.75 -14.07
N ILE A 372 2.06 11.58 -13.24
CA ILE A 372 2.81 12.76 -13.68
C ILE A 372 3.93 12.35 -14.64
N MET A 373 4.78 11.41 -14.20
CA MET A 373 5.94 10.97 -14.99
C MET A 373 5.52 10.38 -16.34
N TYR A 374 4.53 9.48 -16.31
CA TYR A 374 4.09 8.80 -17.50
C TYR A 374 3.46 9.76 -18.51
N LEU A 375 2.56 10.62 -18.08
CA LEU A 375 1.91 11.60 -18.96
C LEU A 375 2.90 12.60 -19.53
N ARG A 376 3.83 13.11 -18.73
CA ARG A 376 4.89 14.01 -19.20
C ARG A 376 5.80 13.34 -20.23
N ASN A 377 6.17 12.07 -20.00
CA ASN A 377 6.96 11.28 -20.95
C ASN A 377 6.21 11.01 -22.28
N CYS A 378 4.87 10.96 -22.25
CA CYS A 378 4.02 10.89 -23.44
C CYS A 378 3.79 12.25 -24.12
N GLY A 379 4.44 13.33 -23.65
CA GLY A 379 4.39 14.66 -24.23
C GLY A 379 3.22 15.53 -23.79
N PHE A 380 2.47 15.12 -22.73
CA PHE A 380 1.41 15.96 -22.18
C PHE A 380 1.96 17.01 -21.24
N LYS A 381 1.40 18.23 -21.32
CA LYS A 381 1.72 19.32 -20.42
C LYS A 381 0.89 19.20 -19.14
N ILE A 382 1.41 18.48 -18.18
CA ILE A 382 0.74 18.15 -16.91
C ILE A 382 1.34 19.01 -15.80
N LYS A 383 0.47 19.76 -15.10
CA LYS A 383 0.85 20.53 -13.92
C LYS A 383 0.87 19.62 -12.69
N ASP A 384 -0.20 18.84 -12.48
CA ASP A 384 -0.29 17.91 -11.35
C ASP A 384 -1.23 16.74 -11.63
N VAL A 385 -1.12 15.68 -10.83
CA VAL A 385 -2.05 14.57 -10.76
C VAL A 385 -2.39 14.34 -9.29
N ALA A 386 -3.66 14.32 -8.97
CA ALA A 386 -4.16 14.08 -7.62
C ALA A 386 -5.13 12.90 -7.60
N SER A 387 -5.24 12.25 -6.47
CA SER A 387 -6.26 11.23 -6.22
C SER A 387 -7.20 11.72 -5.12
N ILE A 388 -8.50 11.57 -5.34
CA ILE A 388 -9.56 11.93 -4.41
C ILE A 388 -10.36 10.68 -4.07
N GLY A 389 -10.76 10.52 -2.82
CA GLY A 389 -11.49 9.33 -2.37
C GLY A 389 -10.63 8.07 -2.48
N GLY A 390 -9.43 8.13 -1.98
CA GLY A 390 -8.47 7.06 -2.16
C GLY A 390 -8.09 6.90 -3.64
N PHE A 391 -8.33 5.73 -4.21
CA PHE A 391 -8.20 5.50 -5.65
C PHE A 391 -9.52 5.71 -6.42
N GLY A 392 -10.53 6.31 -5.79
CA GLY A 392 -11.85 6.48 -6.38
C GLY A 392 -11.86 7.42 -7.60
N MET A 393 -11.13 8.53 -7.53
CA MET A 393 -11.05 9.50 -8.60
C MET A 393 -9.62 9.96 -8.83
N THR A 394 -9.18 9.94 -10.08
CA THR A 394 -7.90 10.55 -10.50
C THR A 394 -8.19 11.89 -11.15
N VAL A 395 -7.62 12.96 -10.62
CA VAL A 395 -7.72 14.31 -11.17
C VAL A 395 -6.40 14.68 -11.82
N VAL A 396 -6.44 14.97 -13.10
CA VAL A 396 -5.26 15.40 -13.87
C VAL A 396 -5.38 16.89 -14.16
N GLN A 397 -4.51 17.68 -13.54
CA GLN A 397 -4.41 19.12 -13.79
C GLN A 397 -3.45 19.38 -14.94
N THR A 398 -3.97 19.98 -16.01
CA THR A 398 -3.18 20.32 -17.19
C THR A 398 -2.71 21.78 -17.13
N GLU A 399 -1.66 22.08 -17.90
CA GLU A 399 -1.35 23.44 -18.28
C GLU A 399 -2.22 23.82 -19.50
N VAL A 400 -2.71 25.05 -19.58
CA VAL A 400 -3.22 25.58 -20.84
C VAL A 400 -2.03 25.84 -21.79
N ASP A 401 -2.28 25.78 -23.09
CA ASP A 401 -1.28 26.16 -24.07
C ASP A 401 -0.87 27.64 -23.90
N ALA A 402 0.21 28.05 -24.55
CA ALA A 402 0.73 29.42 -24.46
C ALA A 402 -0.30 30.49 -24.95
N GLU A 403 -1.33 30.09 -25.67
CA GLU A 403 -2.40 30.94 -26.17
C GLU A 403 -3.69 30.84 -25.33
N GLY A 404 -3.68 30.00 -24.28
CA GLY A 404 -4.86 29.75 -23.43
C GLY A 404 -5.93 28.89 -24.13
N LYS A 405 -5.59 28.23 -25.25
CA LYS A 405 -6.52 27.38 -25.97
C LYS A 405 -6.47 25.94 -25.45
N PRO A 406 -7.65 25.33 -25.25
CA PRO A 406 -7.70 23.91 -24.98
C PRO A 406 -7.25 23.13 -26.22
N ILE A 407 -6.48 22.07 -25.99
CA ILE A 407 -6.13 21.13 -27.06
C ILE A 407 -7.35 20.23 -27.28
N GLU A 408 -7.85 20.20 -28.49
CA GLU A 408 -8.98 19.35 -28.88
C GLU A 408 -8.67 17.89 -28.52
N ASP A 409 -9.63 17.17 -27.95
CA ASP A 409 -9.50 15.78 -27.46
C ASP A 409 -8.42 15.53 -26.40
N TYR A 410 -7.85 16.58 -25.84
CA TYR A 410 -6.72 16.45 -24.90
C TYR A 410 -7.09 15.59 -23.68
N GLY A 411 -8.26 15.82 -23.11
CA GLY A 411 -8.75 15.04 -21.98
C GLY A 411 -8.94 13.56 -22.32
N GLN A 412 -9.54 13.26 -23.49
CA GLN A 412 -9.74 11.87 -23.94
C GLN A 412 -8.38 11.16 -24.19
N ARG A 413 -7.43 11.88 -24.75
CA ARG A 413 -6.08 11.34 -24.98
C ARG A 413 -5.37 11.05 -23.65
N ILE A 414 -5.45 11.95 -22.67
CA ILE A 414 -4.91 11.72 -21.32
C ILE A 414 -5.55 10.48 -20.69
N PHE A 415 -6.89 10.42 -20.70
CA PHE A 415 -7.63 9.27 -20.16
C PHE A 415 -7.19 7.94 -20.82
N ASN A 416 -7.14 7.90 -22.13
CA ASN A 416 -6.73 6.70 -22.85
C ASN A 416 -5.28 6.32 -22.54
N THR A 417 -4.40 7.31 -22.44
CA THR A 417 -2.98 7.09 -22.12
C THR A 417 -2.82 6.49 -20.73
N LEU A 418 -3.49 7.02 -19.73
CA LEU A 418 -3.46 6.45 -18.39
C LEU A 418 -4.06 5.04 -18.35
N ARG A 419 -5.24 4.86 -18.92
CA ARG A 419 -5.97 3.60 -18.84
C ARG A 419 -5.30 2.46 -19.60
N TYR A 420 -4.80 2.72 -20.78
CA TYR A 420 -4.27 1.67 -21.65
C TYR A 420 -2.74 1.60 -21.66
N GLY A 421 -2.06 2.70 -21.41
CA GLY A 421 -0.61 2.78 -21.42
C GLY A 421 0.00 2.42 -20.07
N LEU A 422 -0.30 3.18 -19.04
CA LEU A 422 0.25 2.93 -17.71
C LEU A 422 -0.39 1.68 -17.07
N ARG A 423 -1.56 1.26 -17.58
CA ARG A 423 -2.34 0.13 -17.04
C ARG A 423 -2.56 0.24 -15.54
N GLN A 424 -2.60 1.47 -15.07
CA GLN A 424 -2.79 1.73 -13.66
C GLN A 424 -4.21 1.40 -13.25
N GLN A 425 -4.33 1.10 -11.98
CA GLN A 425 -5.55 1.34 -11.21
C GLN A 425 -5.81 2.85 -11.12
N THR A 426 -5.69 3.58 -12.24
CA THR A 426 -6.06 4.98 -12.30
C THR A 426 -7.57 5.03 -12.19
N GLY A 427 -8.01 5.35 -10.98
CA GLY A 427 -9.40 5.43 -10.64
C GLY A 427 -10.17 4.18 -11.03
N GLN A 428 -10.42 3.29 -10.11
CA GLN A 428 -11.45 2.28 -10.34
C GLN A 428 -12.82 2.95 -10.58
N GLY A 429 -12.91 4.27 -10.34
CA GLY A 429 -14.05 5.13 -10.52
C GLY A 429 -13.93 6.07 -11.72
N ALA A 430 -13.40 7.26 -11.53
CA ALA A 430 -13.41 8.33 -12.52
C ALA A 430 -12.02 8.92 -12.76
N THR A 431 -11.76 9.35 -14.02
CA THR A 431 -10.65 10.24 -14.33
C THR A 431 -11.21 11.58 -14.76
N VAL A 432 -10.81 12.65 -14.09
CA VAL A 432 -11.22 14.02 -14.37
C VAL A 432 -10.03 14.82 -14.83
N VAL A 433 -10.12 15.47 -15.98
CA VAL A 433 -9.06 16.33 -16.51
C VAL A 433 -9.52 17.78 -16.34
N VAL A 434 -8.71 18.58 -15.66
CA VAL A 434 -9.04 19.97 -15.30
C VAL A 434 -7.96 20.95 -15.73
N GLY A 435 -8.33 22.21 -15.87
CA GLY A 435 -7.42 23.31 -16.17
C GLY A 435 -6.55 23.72 -14.97
N PRO A 436 -5.58 24.61 -15.18
CA PRO A 436 -4.63 25.05 -14.16
C PRO A 436 -5.24 25.88 -13.03
N ASP A 437 -6.44 26.36 -13.21
CA ASP A 437 -7.21 27.19 -12.26
C ASP A 437 -8.01 26.36 -11.23
N ILE A 438 -8.12 25.04 -11.43
CA ILE A 438 -8.81 24.13 -10.52
C ILE A 438 -7.79 23.49 -9.56
N ASN A 439 -8.06 23.54 -8.27
CA ASN A 439 -7.27 22.84 -7.29
C ASN A 439 -7.61 21.32 -7.34
N PRO A 440 -6.70 20.46 -7.82
CA PRO A 440 -7.00 19.04 -8.00
C PRO A 440 -7.12 18.27 -6.68
N TYR A 441 -6.78 18.89 -5.55
CA TYR A 441 -6.89 18.32 -4.20
C TYR A 441 -8.16 18.73 -3.46
N ASP A 442 -8.86 19.73 -3.96
CA ASP A 442 -10.11 20.18 -3.37
C ASP A 442 -11.32 19.52 -4.06
N PRO A 443 -12.02 18.60 -3.37
CA PRO A 443 -13.19 17.96 -3.94
C PRO A 443 -14.28 18.94 -4.37
N HIS A 444 -14.44 20.06 -3.66
CA HIS A 444 -15.44 21.07 -3.99
C HIS A 444 -15.11 21.76 -5.30
N ASP A 445 -13.85 22.12 -5.52
CA ASP A 445 -13.39 22.76 -6.74
C ASP A 445 -13.51 21.81 -7.94
N VAL A 446 -13.14 20.54 -7.74
CA VAL A 446 -13.28 19.50 -8.78
C VAL A 446 -14.75 19.24 -9.10
N ILE A 447 -15.63 19.11 -8.10
CA ILE A 447 -17.08 18.91 -8.33
C ILE A 447 -17.68 20.12 -9.02
N TRP A 448 -17.29 21.33 -8.63
CA TRP A 448 -17.71 22.55 -9.31
C TRP A 448 -17.31 22.53 -10.79
N ALA A 449 -16.05 22.20 -11.09
CA ALA A 449 -15.58 22.08 -12.47
C ALA A 449 -16.36 21.01 -13.26
N MET A 450 -16.64 19.87 -12.62
CA MET A 450 -17.47 18.83 -13.22
C MET A 450 -18.88 19.32 -13.54
N ALA A 451 -19.50 20.04 -12.62
CA ALA A 451 -20.87 20.51 -12.77
C ALA A 451 -21.03 21.62 -13.83
N PHE A 452 -20.09 22.55 -13.88
CA PHE A 452 -20.22 23.75 -14.68
C PHE A 452 -19.39 23.78 -15.97
N ARG A 453 -18.35 22.95 -16.05
CA ARG A 453 -17.46 22.85 -17.21
C ARG A 453 -17.51 21.48 -17.89
N GLY A 454 -18.15 20.50 -17.26
CA GLY A 454 -18.29 19.15 -17.80
C GLY A 454 -19.35 19.06 -18.88
N ASN A 455 -19.01 18.54 -20.02
CA ASN A 455 -19.99 18.21 -21.06
C ASN A 455 -20.48 16.78 -20.85
N PHE A 456 -21.45 16.58 -19.98
CA PHE A 456 -22.01 15.27 -19.67
C PHE A 456 -22.94 14.72 -20.77
N MET A 457 -23.43 15.57 -21.67
CA MET A 457 -24.49 15.21 -22.59
C MET A 457 -24.11 15.26 -24.06
N GLY A 458 -22.89 15.65 -24.40
CA GLY A 458 -22.46 15.75 -25.80
C GLY A 458 -23.22 16.77 -26.65
N GLN A 459 -24.06 17.59 -26.06
CA GLN A 459 -25.00 18.50 -26.78
C GLN A 459 -24.81 19.98 -26.48
N ILE A 460 -23.92 20.35 -25.58
CA ILE A 460 -23.60 21.76 -25.35
C ILE A 460 -22.29 22.08 -26.01
N ASP A 461 -22.27 21.98 -27.31
CA ASP A 461 -21.25 22.60 -28.13
C ASP A 461 -21.31 24.10 -27.97
N ALA A 462 -20.22 24.74 -27.77
CA ALA A 462 -19.92 26.08 -28.16
C ALA A 462 -19.97 27.21 -27.14
N LEU A 463 -20.41 27.09 -25.91
CA LEU A 463 -20.42 28.26 -25.02
C LEU A 463 -19.30 28.36 -23.99
N VAL A 464 -18.55 27.30 -23.73
CA VAL A 464 -17.49 27.34 -22.75
C VAL A 464 -16.18 26.77 -23.34
N LYS A 465 -15.33 27.66 -23.82
CA LYS A 465 -13.97 27.35 -24.26
C LYS A 465 -13.06 27.16 -23.05
N THR A 466 -13.23 26.07 -22.31
CA THR A 466 -12.37 25.75 -21.18
C THR A 466 -11.93 24.30 -21.22
N PRO A 467 -10.73 23.98 -20.73
CA PRO A 467 -10.21 22.63 -20.78
C PRO A 467 -11.05 21.66 -19.93
N PHE A 468 -11.19 20.49 -20.37
CA PHE A 468 -12.28 19.55 -20.28
C PHE A 468 -12.24 18.55 -19.20
N ILE A 469 -13.40 18.05 -18.89
CA ILE A 469 -13.62 16.82 -18.15
C ILE A 469 -13.87 15.71 -19.14
N VAL A 470 -13.02 14.71 -19.16
CA VAL A 470 -13.38 13.43 -19.74
C VAL A 470 -13.83 12.54 -18.62
N GLN A 471 -15.09 12.27 -18.59
CA GLN A 471 -15.65 11.36 -17.63
C GLN A 471 -15.96 10.02 -18.28
N HIS A 472 -15.42 8.97 -17.72
CA HIS A 472 -15.96 7.65 -17.92
C HIS A 472 -17.04 7.44 -16.85
N VAL A 473 -18.30 7.61 -17.21
CA VAL A 473 -19.42 7.31 -16.31
C VAL A 473 -19.51 5.80 -16.19
N VAL A 474 -18.99 5.29 -15.09
CA VAL A 474 -19.35 3.94 -14.65
C VAL A 474 -20.68 4.08 -13.91
N SER A 475 -21.64 3.19 -14.19
CA SER A 475 -22.89 3.13 -13.43
C SER A 475 -22.58 3.11 -11.93
N MET A 476 -23.09 4.10 -11.21
CA MET A 476 -22.87 4.25 -9.77
C MET A 476 -23.75 3.29 -8.94
N THR A 477 -24.57 2.48 -9.61
CA THR A 477 -25.38 1.46 -8.94
C THR A 477 -24.67 0.12 -8.94
N PRO A 478 -24.62 -0.59 -7.81
CA PRO A 478 -24.10 -1.96 -7.78
C PRO A 478 -24.87 -2.81 -8.78
N LYS A 479 -24.17 -3.50 -9.67
CA LYS A 479 -24.82 -4.44 -10.58
C LYS A 479 -25.42 -5.60 -9.79
N PRO A 480 -26.59 -6.12 -10.17
CA PRO A 480 -27.13 -7.34 -9.56
C PRO A 480 -26.08 -8.46 -9.62
N GLY A 481 -25.80 -9.09 -8.48
CA GLY A 481 -24.80 -10.15 -8.35
C GLY A 481 -23.40 -9.69 -7.94
N MET A 482 -23.08 -8.39 -7.94
CA MET A 482 -21.79 -7.88 -7.43
C MET A 482 -21.61 -8.16 -5.92
N LEU A 483 -22.69 -8.25 -5.16
CA LEU A 483 -22.65 -8.61 -3.74
C LEU A 483 -22.12 -10.03 -3.47
N LYS A 484 -22.07 -10.89 -4.51
CA LYS A 484 -21.47 -12.24 -4.40
C LYS A 484 -20.03 -12.32 -4.89
N SER A 485 -19.55 -11.31 -5.64
CA SER A 485 -18.23 -11.37 -6.31
C SER A 485 -17.33 -10.15 -6.07
N GLY A 486 -17.65 -9.33 -5.11
CA GLY A 486 -17.00 -8.06 -4.80
C GLY A 486 -17.94 -6.89 -5.10
N ALA A 487 -18.57 -6.37 -4.08
CA ALA A 487 -19.34 -5.14 -4.15
C ALA A 487 -18.53 -4.01 -3.54
N THR A 488 -18.58 -2.85 -4.17
CA THR A 488 -18.15 -1.63 -3.52
C THR A 488 -19.19 -1.29 -2.45
N VAL A 489 -18.85 -1.52 -1.22
CA VAL A 489 -19.68 -1.15 -0.06
C VAL A 489 -19.10 0.13 0.51
N ARG A 490 -19.94 1.13 0.69
CA ARG A 490 -19.53 2.33 1.40
C ARG A 490 -19.22 1.95 2.85
N THR A 491 -17.98 2.16 3.25
CA THR A 491 -17.48 1.84 4.59
C THR A 491 -17.53 3.06 5.48
N ASP A 492 -18.68 3.74 5.53
CA ASP A 492 -18.90 4.75 6.58
C ASP A 492 -18.77 4.09 7.95
N PRO A 493 -18.28 4.83 8.95
CA PRO A 493 -18.23 4.31 10.30
C PRO A 493 -19.62 3.83 10.71
N THR A 494 -19.73 2.56 11.08
CA THR A 494 -20.94 2.03 11.70
C THR A 494 -21.16 2.68 13.07
N GLU A 495 -22.36 2.61 13.61
CA GLU A 495 -22.63 3.10 14.99
C GLU A 495 -21.63 2.50 15.97
N TRP A 496 -21.35 1.20 15.85
CA TRP A 496 -20.34 0.52 16.65
C TRP A 496 -18.95 1.16 16.52
N GLU A 497 -18.54 1.53 15.31
CA GLU A 497 -17.24 2.19 15.10
C GLU A 497 -17.22 3.62 15.65
N ILE A 498 -18.31 4.36 15.52
CA ILE A 498 -18.45 5.69 16.10
C ILE A 498 -18.30 5.62 17.62
N GLU A 499 -18.98 4.68 18.27
CA GLU A 499 -18.83 4.44 19.68
C GLU A 499 -17.42 3.99 20.07
N ALA A 500 -16.79 3.15 19.25
CA ALA A 500 -15.42 2.70 19.46
C ALA A 500 -14.41 3.86 19.36
N ILE A 501 -14.58 4.77 18.40
CA ILE A 501 -13.78 5.99 18.27
C ILE A 501 -13.96 6.90 19.49
N GLU A 502 -15.19 7.09 19.96
CA GLU A 502 -15.46 7.90 21.15
C GLU A 502 -14.88 7.26 22.42
N ARG A 503 -14.98 5.94 22.57
CA ARG A 503 -14.29 5.22 23.65
C ARG A 503 -12.79 5.43 23.59
N MET A 504 -12.20 5.37 22.40
CA MET A 504 -10.76 5.59 22.19
C MET A 504 -10.36 7.03 22.53
N ARG A 505 -11.13 8.02 22.08
CA ARG A 505 -10.93 9.42 22.43
C ARG A 505 -10.88 9.62 23.95
N LYS A 506 -11.90 9.14 24.67
CA LYS A 506 -11.92 9.19 26.14
C LYS A 506 -10.76 8.43 26.79
N LYS A 507 -10.40 7.28 26.26
CA LYS A 507 -9.28 6.48 26.73
C LYS A 507 -7.95 7.22 26.61
N LEU A 508 -7.75 8.00 25.59
CA LEU A 508 -6.50 8.76 25.34
C LEU A 508 -6.49 10.14 26.01
N GLY A 509 -7.62 10.62 26.57
CA GLY A 509 -7.69 11.87 27.32
C GLY A 509 -8.06 13.09 26.46
N GLY A 510 -8.78 12.84 25.36
CA GLY A 510 -9.35 13.86 24.49
C GLY A 510 -10.77 14.23 24.86
#